data_382b9bceb4ccd07658da9e8fa4fa9b0a
#
_entry.id   382b9bceb4ccd07658da9e8fa4fa9b0a
#
_cell.length_a   1.000
_cell.length_b   1.000
_cell.length_c   1.000
_cell.angle_alpha   90.00
_cell.angle_beta   90.00
_cell.angle_gamma   90.00
#
_symmetry.space_group_name_H-M   'P 1'
#
loop_
_entity.id
_entity.type
_entity.pdbx_description
1 polymer ?
#
loop_
_entity_poly.entity_id
_entity_poly.type
_entity_poly.pdbx_seq_one_letter_code
_entity_poly.pdbx_strand_id
1 'polypeptide(L)'
;MLECLIIGDSIAVGTHRERPECVSYSKGGWSSEQWNKDYLHKDLTASTVIISLGSNDLKGLNTKAELEKTRSKVKGSRVYWILPAIKPHKQQIVRDIAEQHGDTVIAIKSLQKDKVHPDRDGYRQIAKDTK
;
A
#
# COMPACT_ATOMS: atom_id res chain seq x y z
N MET A 1 10.15 -2.85 18.43
CA MET A 1 9.78 -2.97 17.00
C MET A 1 8.27 -3.17 16.89
N LEU A 2 7.64 -2.46 15.98
CA LEU A 2 6.23 -2.68 15.68
C LEU A 2 6.01 -4.05 15.06
N GLU A 3 4.90 -4.69 15.40
CA GLU A 3 4.54 -5.96 14.79
C GLU A 3 4.04 -5.77 13.35
N CYS A 4 3.20 -4.76 13.12
CA CYS A 4 2.73 -4.43 11.77
C CYS A 4 2.47 -2.94 11.60
N LEU A 5 2.71 -2.49 10.37
CA LEU A 5 2.55 -1.11 9.94
C LEU A 5 1.81 -1.09 8.60
N ILE A 6 0.77 -0.28 8.51
CA ILE A 6 -0.02 -0.12 7.28
C ILE A 6 0.12 1.32 6.81
N ILE A 7 0.59 1.50 5.58
CA ILE A 7 0.83 2.83 5.04
C ILE A 7 0.15 3.01 3.67
N GLY A 8 -0.31 4.22 3.43
CA GLY A 8 -0.79 4.59 2.11
C GLY A 8 -2.07 5.41 2.05
N ASP A 9 -2.92 5.06 1.10
CA ASP A 9 -4.13 5.80 0.71
C ASP A 9 -5.41 5.26 1.36
N SER A 10 -6.57 5.50 0.75
CA SER A 10 -7.87 5.04 1.28
C SER A 10 -7.95 3.53 1.45
N ILE A 11 -7.25 2.77 0.60
CA ILE A 11 -7.24 1.31 0.71
C ILE A 11 -6.46 0.91 1.96
N ALA A 12 -5.38 1.60 2.28
CA ALA A 12 -4.65 1.40 3.53
C ALA A 12 -5.53 1.75 4.74
N VAL A 13 -6.30 2.83 4.67
CA VAL A 13 -7.25 3.20 5.73
C VAL A 13 -8.26 2.07 5.98
N GLY A 14 -8.85 1.53 4.91
CA GLY A 14 -9.81 0.42 5.04
C GLY A 14 -9.18 -0.87 5.55
N THR A 15 -7.96 -1.16 5.13
CA THR A 15 -7.23 -2.33 5.62
C THR A 15 -6.95 -2.20 7.12
N HIS A 16 -6.60 -1.00 7.57
CA HIS A 16 -6.37 -0.75 8.99
C HIS A 16 -7.61 -0.99 9.84
N ARG A 17 -8.80 -0.70 9.31
CA ARG A 17 -10.05 -0.99 10.04
C ARG A 17 -10.22 -2.48 10.34
N GLU A 18 -9.72 -3.34 9.44
CA GLU A 18 -9.76 -4.79 9.64
C GLU A 18 -8.57 -5.31 10.46
N ARG A 19 -7.55 -4.49 10.64
CA ARG A 19 -6.35 -4.82 11.43
C ARG A 19 -5.98 -3.68 12.36
N PRO A 20 -6.87 -3.37 13.35
CA PRO A 20 -6.65 -2.21 14.22
C PRO A 20 -5.44 -2.37 15.16
N GLU A 21 -4.91 -3.58 15.30
CA GLU A 21 -3.69 -3.82 16.08
C GLU A 21 -2.44 -3.22 15.43
N CYS A 22 -2.48 -2.96 14.11
CA CYS A 22 -1.36 -2.36 13.40
C CYS A 22 -1.31 -0.84 13.59
N VAL A 23 -0.12 -0.27 13.55
CA VAL A 23 0.04 1.19 13.43
C VAL A 23 -0.23 1.55 11.97
N SER A 24 -0.84 2.71 11.72
CA SER A 24 -1.12 3.14 10.36
C SER A 24 -0.76 4.60 10.15
N TYR A 25 -0.07 4.87 9.04
CA TYR A 25 0.12 6.20 8.48
C TYR A 25 -0.56 6.20 7.12
N SER A 26 -1.81 6.62 7.08
CA SER A 26 -2.61 6.55 5.87
C SER A 26 -3.58 7.72 5.77
N LYS A 27 -3.91 8.10 4.53
CA LYS A 27 -4.84 9.20 4.26
C LYS A 27 -5.61 8.92 2.98
N GLY A 28 -6.93 8.97 3.06
CA GLY A 28 -7.79 8.75 1.90
C GLY A 28 -7.55 9.78 0.79
N GLY A 29 -7.52 9.30 -0.46
CA GLY A 29 -7.40 10.15 -1.64
C GLY A 29 -5.98 10.63 -1.97
N TRP A 30 -4.98 10.31 -1.16
CA TRP A 30 -3.64 10.82 -1.37
C TRP A 30 -2.88 10.03 -2.44
N SER A 31 -2.12 10.79 -3.25
CA SER A 31 -1.14 10.22 -4.18
C SER A 31 0.12 9.79 -3.41
N SER A 32 0.97 9.04 -4.08
CA SER A 32 2.26 8.65 -3.51
C SER A 32 3.13 9.86 -3.15
N GLU A 33 3.11 10.90 -3.99
CA GLU A 33 3.86 12.14 -3.73
C GLU A 33 3.37 12.82 -2.45
N GLN A 34 2.06 12.97 -2.28
CA GLN A 34 1.48 13.59 -1.08
C GLN A 34 1.80 12.80 0.17
N TRP A 35 1.70 11.47 0.08
CA TRP A 35 2.02 10.61 1.20
C TRP A 35 3.49 10.77 1.62
N ASN A 36 4.41 10.77 0.66
CA ASN A 36 5.84 10.93 0.94
C ASN A 36 6.14 12.26 1.60
N LYS A 37 5.51 13.35 1.15
CA LYS A 37 5.71 14.67 1.76
C LYS A 37 5.36 14.69 3.24
N ASP A 38 4.30 13.99 3.62
CA ASP A 38 3.77 14.07 4.98
C ASP A 38 4.29 12.99 5.91
N TYR A 39 4.63 11.80 5.38
CA TYR A 39 4.92 10.65 6.23
C TYR A 39 6.30 10.03 6.06
N LEU A 40 7.06 10.42 5.03
CA LEU A 40 8.34 9.76 4.74
C LEU A 40 9.37 9.94 5.88
N HIS A 41 9.19 10.96 6.71
CA HIS A 41 10.06 11.23 7.86
C HIS A 41 9.79 10.30 9.04
N LYS A 42 8.69 9.57 9.04
CA LYS A 42 8.34 8.64 10.11
C LYS A 42 9.27 7.42 10.10
N ASP A 43 9.33 6.74 11.23
CA ASP A 43 9.99 5.44 11.30
C ASP A 43 9.08 4.40 10.64
N LEU A 44 9.53 3.83 9.53
CA LEU A 44 8.78 2.86 8.75
C LEU A 44 9.31 1.45 8.96
N THR A 45 9.62 1.12 10.21
CA THR A 45 10.17 -0.18 10.59
C THR A 45 9.11 -0.99 11.34
N ALA A 46 8.86 -2.22 10.87
CA ALA A 46 7.97 -3.18 11.53
C ALA A 46 8.30 -4.58 11.04
N SER A 47 7.87 -5.60 11.77
CA SER A 47 8.02 -6.99 11.30
C SER A 47 7.29 -7.21 9.99
N THR A 48 6.06 -6.67 9.88
CA THR A 48 5.25 -6.72 8.66
C THR A 48 4.89 -5.29 8.25
N VAL A 49 5.11 -4.94 6.99
CA VAL A 49 4.69 -3.64 6.43
C VAL A 49 3.77 -3.88 5.25
N ILE A 50 2.62 -3.21 5.24
CA ILE A 50 1.62 -3.32 4.19
C ILE A 50 1.49 -1.95 3.54
N ILE A 51 1.68 -1.88 2.21
CA ILE A 51 1.73 -0.63 1.46
C ILE A 51 0.62 -0.60 0.41
N SER A 52 -0.16 0.47 0.40
CA SER A 52 -1.12 0.75 -0.66
C SER A 52 -0.94 2.17 -1.16
N LEU A 53 -0.24 2.33 -2.27
CA LEU A 53 0.03 3.62 -2.92
C LEU A 53 0.01 3.46 -4.43
N GLY A 54 -0.27 4.55 -5.12
CA GLY A 54 -0.26 4.61 -6.58
C GLY A 54 -1.63 4.72 -7.22
N SER A 55 -2.68 4.26 -6.56
CA SER A 55 -4.05 4.29 -7.12
C SER A 55 -4.54 5.70 -7.42
N ASN A 56 -4.10 6.68 -6.66
CA ASN A 56 -4.53 8.09 -6.80
C ASN A 56 -3.51 8.93 -7.57
N ASP A 57 -2.48 8.32 -8.11
CA ASP A 57 -1.46 9.07 -8.84
C ASP A 57 -1.99 9.51 -10.19
N LEU A 58 -1.90 10.82 -10.44
CA LEU A 58 -2.39 11.41 -11.68
C LEU A 58 -1.35 11.24 -12.80
N LYS A 59 -1.84 11.36 -14.03
CA LYS A 59 -0.99 11.38 -15.21
C LYS A 59 0.04 12.51 -15.07
N GLY A 60 1.29 12.21 -15.36
CA GLY A 60 2.38 13.16 -15.22
C GLY A 60 3.17 13.04 -13.92
N LEU A 61 2.62 12.36 -12.91
CA LEU A 61 3.35 12.08 -11.68
C LEU A 61 4.31 10.91 -11.94
N ASN A 62 5.54 11.02 -11.45
CA ASN A 62 6.51 9.92 -11.55
C ASN A 62 6.26 8.91 -10.43
N THR A 63 5.26 8.07 -10.62
CA THR A 63 4.85 7.07 -9.63
C THR A 63 6.00 6.13 -9.25
N LYS A 64 6.77 5.67 -10.23
CA LYS A 64 7.89 4.77 -9.97
C LYS A 64 8.90 5.41 -9.00
N ALA A 65 9.29 6.64 -9.27
CA ALA A 65 10.25 7.35 -8.42
C ALA A 65 9.70 7.54 -7.00
N GLU A 66 8.42 7.91 -6.87
CA GLU A 66 7.79 8.11 -5.57
C GLU A 66 7.70 6.80 -4.77
N LEU A 67 7.28 5.71 -5.41
CA LEU A 67 7.19 4.42 -4.74
C LEU A 67 8.56 3.87 -4.35
N GLU A 68 9.58 4.07 -5.18
CA GLU A 68 10.94 3.70 -4.83
C GLU A 68 11.44 4.49 -3.60
N LYS A 69 11.10 5.76 -3.53
CA LYS A 69 11.41 6.62 -2.38
C LYS A 69 10.77 6.07 -1.11
N THR A 70 9.49 5.74 -1.17
CA THR A 70 8.77 5.11 -0.05
C THR A 70 9.46 3.83 0.38
N ARG A 71 9.69 2.93 -0.59
CA ARG A 71 10.26 1.61 -0.30
C ARG A 71 11.65 1.70 0.31
N SER A 72 12.46 2.68 -0.10
CA SER A 72 13.81 2.87 0.42
C SER A 72 13.84 3.12 1.94
N LYS A 73 12.76 3.61 2.51
CA LYS A 73 12.64 3.91 3.95
C LYS A 73 11.99 2.77 4.74
N VAL A 74 11.37 1.83 4.07
CA VAL A 74 10.67 0.72 4.73
C VAL A 74 11.66 -0.36 5.14
N LYS A 75 11.54 -0.81 6.39
CA LYS A 75 12.33 -1.92 6.92
C LYS A 75 11.39 -2.92 7.58
N GLY A 76 11.36 -4.14 7.04
CA GLY A 76 10.51 -5.19 7.56
C GLY A 76 10.96 -6.56 7.07
N SER A 77 10.64 -7.59 7.86
CA SER A 77 10.90 -8.98 7.46
C SER A 77 9.94 -9.43 6.36
N ARG A 78 8.73 -8.89 6.37
CA ARG A 78 7.70 -9.17 5.36
C ARG A 78 7.11 -7.85 4.90
N VAL A 79 7.18 -7.59 3.60
CA VAL A 79 6.62 -6.39 2.99
C VAL A 79 5.61 -6.80 1.93
N TYR A 80 4.40 -6.26 2.04
CA TYR A 80 3.29 -6.52 1.12
C TYR A 80 2.90 -5.24 0.41
N TRP A 81 2.64 -5.36 -0.88
CA TRP A 81 2.07 -4.28 -1.69
C TRP A 81 0.66 -4.66 -2.13
N ILE A 82 -0.32 -3.84 -1.80
CA ILE A 82 -1.67 -4.03 -2.33
C ILE A 82 -1.67 -3.46 -3.75
N LEU A 83 -1.97 -4.33 -4.71
CA LEU A 83 -1.93 -3.97 -6.12
C LEU A 83 -3.10 -3.05 -6.47
N PRO A 84 -2.89 -1.90 -7.14
CA PRO A 84 -4.00 -1.10 -7.64
C PRO A 84 -4.95 -1.94 -8.49
N ALA A 85 -6.25 -1.80 -8.28
CA ALA A 85 -7.23 -2.67 -8.94
C ALA A 85 -7.36 -2.40 -10.43
N ILE A 86 -7.08 -1.15 -10.85
CA ILE A 86 -7.16 -0.71 -12.24
C ILE A 86 -5.83 -0.05 -12.62
N LYS A 87 -5.71 0.44 -13.85
CA LYS A 87 -4.52 1.10 -14.36
C LYS A 87 -3.33 0.12 -14.48
N PRO A 88 -3.30 -0.69 -15.55
CA PRO A 88 -2.26 -1.71 -15.74
C PRO A 88 -0.84 -1.19 -15.62
N HIS A 89 -0.60 0.06 -16.04
CA HIS A 89 0.71 0.69 -15.92
C HIS A 89 1.14 0.84 -14.46
N LYS A 90 0.22 1.26 -13.59
CA LYS A 90 0.50 1.39 -12.14
C LYS A 90 0.71 0.02 -11.50
N GLN A 91 -0.09 -0.96 -11.90
CA GLN A 91 0.07 -2.33 -11.44
C GLN A 91 1.48 -2.84 -11.76
N GLN A 92 1.95 -2.60 -12.96
CA GLN A 92 3.28 -3.07 -13.38
C GLN A 92 4.39 -2.39 -12.58
N ILE A 93 4.26 -1.10 -12.30
CA ILE A 93 5.24 -0.38 -11.45
C ILE A 93 5.32 -1.03 -10.07
N VAL A 94 4.19 -1.32 -9.46
CA VAL A 94 4.15 -1.96 -8.14
C VAL A 94 4.79 -3.35 -8.19
N ARG A 95 4.46 -4.15 -9.21
CA ARG A 95 5.03 -5.49 -9.38
C ARG A 95 6.54 -5.44 -9.53
N ASP A 96 7.05 -4.49 -10.31
CA ASP A 96 8.48 -4.38 -10.57
C ASP A 96 9.25 -4.00 -9.28
N ILE A 97 8.71 -3.07 -8.51
CA ILE A 97 9.33 -2.67 -7.24
C ILE A 97 9.28 -3.82 -6.23
N ALA A 98 8.15 -4.50 -6.13
CA ALA A 98 8.01 -5.65 -5.24
C ALA A 98 9.01 -6.74 -5.60
N GLU A 99 9.13 -7.08 -6.89
CA GLU A 99 10.07 -8.07 -7.35
C GLU A 99 11.52 -7.70 -7.03
N GLN A 100 11.87 -6.43 -7.26
CA GLN A 100 13.21 -5.92 -6.99
C GLN A 100 13.62 -6.10 -5.53
N HIS A 101 12.68 -5.98 -4.60
CA HIS A 101 12.94 -6.06 -3.16
C HIS A 101 12.56 -7.41 -2.53
N GLY A 102 12.04 -8.34 -3.31
CA GLY A 102 11.57 -9.62 -2.77
C GLY A 102 10.28 -9.50 -1.96
N ASP A 103 9.49 -8.47 -2.22
CA ASP A 103 8.23 -8.22 -1.55
C ASP A 103 7.10 -9.04 -2.18
N THR A 104 5.98 -9.17 -1.46
CA THR A 104 4.81 -9.90 -1.93
C THR A 104 3.74 -8.93 -2.40
N VAL A 105 3.14 -9.21 -3.56
CA VAL A 105 2.02 -8.44 -4.10
C VAL A 105 0.71 -9.13 -3.74
N ILE A 106 -0.25 -8.34 -3.26
CA ILE A 106 -1.60 -8.81 -2.93
C ILE A 106 -2.58 -8.20 -3.93
N ALA A 107 -3.20 -9.04 -4.74
CA ALA A 107 -4.28 -8.61 -5.63
C ALA A 107 -5.59 -8.49 -4.85
N ILE A 108 -6.39 -7.48 -5.17
CA ILE A 108 -7.71 -7.29 -4.55
C ILE A 108 -8.70 -8.22 -5.24
N LYS A 109 -9.29 -9.15 -4.49
CA LYS A 109 -10.16 -10.20 -5.05
C LYS A 109 -11.63 -9.81 -5.12
N SER A 110 -12.05 -8.80 -4.37
CA SER A 110 -13.45 -8.38 -4.35
C SER A 110 -13.52 -6.86 -4.21
N LEU A 111 -14.25 -6.22 -5.13
CA LEU A 111 -14.27 -4.77 -5.29
C LEU A 111 -15.68 -4.20 -5.13
N GLN A 112 -15.74 -2.94 -4.69
CA GLN A 112 -16.96 -2.13 -4.73
C GLN A 112 -17.35 -1.84 -6.18
N LYS A 113 -18.51 -1.23 -6.38
CA LYS A 113 -19.03 -0.87 -7.71
C LYS A 113 -18.09 0.05 -8.48
N ASP A 114 -17.28 0.87 -7.80
CA ASP A 114 -16.31 1.75 -8.43
C ASP A 114 -15.14 1.00 -9.06
N LYS A 115 -15.00 -0.29 -8.78
CA LYS A 115 -13.93 -1.17 -9.28
C LYS A 115 -12.53 -0.71 -8.90
N VAL A 116 -12.41 0.12 -7.88
CA VAL A 116 -11.14 0.64 -7.35
C VAL A 116 -10.94 0.19 -5.91
N HIS A 117 -11.94 0.43 -5.07
CA HIS A 117 -11.85 0.11 -3.65
C HIS A 117 -12.31 -1.32 -3.38
N PRO A 118 -11.60 -2.04 -2.50
CA PRO A 118 -12.12 -3.32 -2.00
C PRO A 118 -13.48 -3.12 -1.34
N ASP A 119 -14.37 -4.07 -1.53
CA ASP A 119 -15.56 -4.15 -0.70
C ASP A 119 -15.19 -4.79 0.65
N ARG A 120 -16.20 -5.05 1.49
CA ARG A 120 -15.97 -5.64 2.82
C ARG A 120 -15.18 -6.94 2.75
N ASP A 121 -15.57 -7.84 1.83
CA ASP A 121 -14.88 -9.11 1.65
C ASP A 121 -13.47 -8.93 1.13
N GLY A 122 -13.27 -7.94 0.26
CA GLY A 122 -11.94 -7.59 -0.25
C GLY A 122 -11.00 -7.13 0.86
N TYR A 123 -11.47 -6.25 1.74
CA TYR A 123 -10.66 -5.80 2.88
C TYR A 123 -10.35 -6.94 3.86
N ARG A 124 -11.30 -7.82 4.10
CA ARG A 124 -11.10 -9.00 4.96
C ARG A 124 -10.07 -9.95 4.35
N GLN A 125 -10.13 -10.15 3.04
CA GLN A 125 -9.17 -10.96 2.32
C GLN A 125 -7.75 -10.38 2.44
N ILE A 126 -7.59 -9.08 2.23
CA ILE A 126 -6.29 -8.42 2.37
C ILE A 126 -5.75 -8.58 3.79
N ALA A 127 -6.59 -8.34 4.79
CA ALA A 127 -6.20 -8.48 6.19
C ALA A 127 -5.73 -9.89 6.51
N LYS A 128 -6.43 -10.90 5.99
CA LYS A 128 -6.07 -12.30 6.19
C LYS A 128 -4.77 -12.66 5.48
N ASP A 129 -4.59 -12.21 4.25
CA ASP A 129 -3.44 -12.58 3.41
C ASP A 129 -2.15 -11.90 3.84
N THR A 130 -2.23 -10.89 4.69
CA THR A 130 -1.07 -10.12 5.18
C THR A 130 -0.71 -10.42 6.63
N LYS A 131 -1.32 -11.43 7.23
CA LYS A 131 -1.00 -11.86 8.61
C LYS A 131 0.26 -12.69 8.68
#